data_30c04b5a2909b715f75e7ca71b09ee0b
#
_entry.id   30c04b5a2909b715f75e7ca71b09ee0b
#
_cell.length_a   1.000
_cell.length_b   1.000
_cell.length_c   1.000
_cell.angle_alpha   90.00
_cell.angle_beta   90.00
_cell.angle_gamma   90.00
#
_symmetry.space_group_name_H-M   'P 1'
#
loop_
_entity.id
_entity.type
_entity.pdbx_description
1 polymer ?
#
loop_
_entity_poly.entity_id
_entity_poly.type
_entity_poly.pdbx_seq_one_letter_code
_entity_poly.pdbx_strand_id
1 'polypeptide(L)'
;MSEIPQLIGIDEVAELFEKSIESIRKYKNYGILKVADKVGNKDLFDRKDAISKKQLIKDMQVRQGLSLSQIADQLESMGDPGSAGPEKILIVEDEEATRETWAEFFEAAGYQVLQAGDGQVALDLARAERPSIVLLDLRLPVLDGYQVCQRLKSDPTTSQIPIIMITAFLTGSNDTVRGIEYGADDYLNKPVDLDVLAARVKMVLRRMR
;
A
#
# COMPACT_ATOMS: atom_id res chain seq x y z
N MET A 1 -3.96 -16.37 11.18
CA MET A 1 -3.24 -16.45 12.48
C MET A 1 -2.39 -15.18 12.55
N SER A 2 -2.71 -14.26 13.43
CA SER A 2 -1.88 -13.06 13.65
C SER A 2 -0.52 -13.49 14.19
N GLU A 3 0.56 -13.21 13.44
CA GLU A 3 1.91 -13.42 13.93
C GLU A 3 2.10 -12.61 15.24
N ILE A 4 2.54 -13.29 16.29
CA ILE A 4 2.92 -12.61 17.54
C ILE A 4 4.12 -11.71 17.20
N PRO A 5 4.08 -10.41 17.47
CA PRO A 5 5.18 -9.51 17.16
C PRO A 5 6.45 -9.98 17.88
N GLN A 6 7.53 -10.17 17.12
CA GLN A 6 8.82 -10.49 17.71
C GLN A 6 9.43 -9.21 18.27
N LEU A 7 9.38 -9.06 19.60
CA LEU A 7 9.94 -7.90 20.29
C LEU A 7 11.44 -8.07 20.51
N ILE A 8 12.21 -7.04 20.21
CA ILE A 8 13.67 -7.00 20.33
C ILE A 8 14.11 -5.80 21.18
N GLY A 9 15.21 -5.95 21.90
CA GLY A 9 15.81 -4.90 22.70
C GLY A 9 16.58 -3.87 21.87
N ILE A 10 16.93 -2.75 22.50
CA ILE A 10 17.69 -1.67 21.82
C ILE A 10 19.05 -2.13 21.31
N ASP A 11 19.68 -3.11 22.00
CA ASP A 11 20.96 -3.70 21.61
C ASP A 11 20.84 -4.45 20.27
N GLU A 12 19.80 -5.27 20.11
CA GLU A 12 19.51 -5.99 18.87
C GLU A 12 19.11 -5.05 17.73
N VAL A 13 18.40 -3.95 18.05
CA VAL A 13 18.10 -2.90 17.04
C VAL A 13 19.39 -2.22 16.59
N ALA A 14 20.33 -1.97 17.51
CA ALA A 14 21.61 -1.35 17.20
C ALA A 14 22.45 -2.25 16.28
N GLU A 15 22.51 -3.55 16.54
CA GLU A 15 23.13 -4.54 15.67
C GLU A 15 22.43 -4.59 14.30
N LEU A 16 21.10 -4.68 14.27
CA LEU A 16 20.32 -4.68 13.06
C LEU A 16 20.63 -3.46 12.18
N PHE A 17 20.75 -2.27 12.75
CA PHE A 17 21.03 -1.02 12.03
C PHE A 17 22.52 -0.79 11.76
N GLU A 18 23.41 -1.61 12.28
CA GLU A 18 24.87 -1.40 12.24
C GLU A 18 25.25 -0.01 12.79
N LYS A 19 24.62 0.40 13.87
CA LYS A 19 24.74 1.70 14.52
C LYS A 19 24.97 1.57 16.02
N SER A 20 25.44 2.64 16.65
CA SER A 20 25.55 2.69 18.10
C SER A 20 24.18 2.78 18.78
N ILE A 21 24.06 2.30 20.01
CA ILE A 21 22.85 2.44 20.84
C ILE A 21 22.43 3.92 20.96
N GLU A 22 23.39 4.84 21.03
CA GLU A 22 23.11 6.28 21.07
C GLU A 22 22.40 6.75 19.78
N SER A 23 22.80 6.23 18.63
CA SER A 23 22.12 6.52 17.36
C SER A 23 20.69 5.99 17.34
N ILE A 24 20.44 4.80 17.90
CA ILE A 24 19.09 4.23 18.02
C ILE A 24 18.24 5.05 18.99
N ARG A 25 18.83 5.53 20.11
CA ARG A 25 18.12 6.46 21.01
C ARG A 25 17.72 7.75 20.31
N LYS A 26 18.56 8.30 19.41
CA LYS A 26 18.17 9.44 18.58
C LYS A 26 16.99 9.10 17.68
N TYR A 27 17.01 7.96 16.99
CA TYR A 27 15.88 7.53 16.17
C TYR A 27 14.58 7.39 16.99
N LYS A 28 14.67 6.85 18.20
CA LYS A 28 13.53 6.82 19.14
C LYS A 28 13.06 8.23 19.52
N ASN A 29 13.97 9.12 19.89
CA ASN A 29 13.65 10.48 20.33
C ASN A 29 13.02 11.33 19.21
N TYR A 30 13.36 11.08 17.95
CA TYR A 30 12.72 11.69 16.79
C TYR A 30 11.41 10.99 16.38
N GLY A 31 10.96 9.95 17.11
CA GLY A 31 9.74 9.21 16.75
C GLY A 31 9.90 8.28 15.54
N ILE A 32 11.10 8.17 14.98
CA ILE A 32 11.40 7.31 13.82
C ILE A 32 11.21 5.83 14.18
N LEU A 33 11.71 5.43 15.35
CA LEU A 33 11.49 4.10 15.94
C LEU A 33 10.55 4.21 17.14
N LYS A 34 9.44 3.51 17.10
CA LYS A 34 8.46 3.49 18.19
C LYS A 34 8.72 2.33 19.14
N VAL A 35 8.55 2.61 20.43
CA VAL A 35 8.59 1.58 21.47
C VAL A 35 7.29 0.79 21.38
N ALA A 36 7.39 -0.50 21.12
CA ALA A 36 6.24 -1.40 21.01
C ALA A 36 5.77 -1.88 22.39
N ASP A 37 6.71 -2.10 23.32
CA ASP A 37 6.42 -2.53 24.69
C ASP A 37 7.58 -2.16 25.65
N LYS A 38 7.39 -2.34 26.94
CA LYS A 38 8.41 -2.13 27.97
C LYS A 38 8.46 -3.29 28.96
N VAL A 39 9.67 -3.74 29.24
CA VAL A 39 9.93 -4.70 30.32
C VAL A 39 10.84 -4.05 31.37
N GLY A 40 10.25 -3.63 32.49
CA GLY A 40 10.91 -2.79 33.45
C GLY A 40 11.35 -1.44 32.83
N ASN A 41 12.65 -1.14 32.88
CA ASN A 41 13.22 0.08 32.27
C ASN A 41 13.74 -0.12 30.83
N LYS A 42 13.51 -1.29 30.22
CA LYS A 42 13.99 -1.60 28.88
C LYS A 42 12.88 -1.38 27.85
N ASP A 43 13.15 -0.53 26.87
CA ASP A 43 12.29 -0.35 25.69
C ASP A 43 12.44 -1.55 24.77
N LEU A 44 11.32 -2.08 24.30
CA LEU A 44 11.24 -3.13 23.30
C LEU A 44 10.64 -2.59 22.03
N PHE A 45 11.16 -3.05 20.89
CA PHE A 45 10.78 -2.61 19.55
C PHE A 45 10.25 -3.80 18.75
N ASP A 46 9.30 -3.57 17.87
CA ASP A 46 8.88 -4.58 16.92
C ASP A 46 9.99 -4.81 15.88
N ARG A 47 10.43 -6.05 15.73
CA ARG A 47 11.54 -6.42 14.84
C ARG A 47 11.20 -6.16 13.37
N LYS A 48 9.96 -6.42 12.97
CA LYS A 48 9.49 -6.23 11.58
C LYS A 48 9.45 -4.75 11.22
N ASP A 49 8.94 -3.92 12.14
CA ASP A 49 8.96 -2.46 12.01
C ASP A 49 10.41 -1.92 11.91
N ALA A 50 11.30 -2.38 12.77
CA ALA A 50 12.71 -1.96 12.76
C ALA A 50 13.40 -2.31 11.44
N ILE A 51 13.16 -3.52 10.88
CA ILE A 51 13.72 -3.94 9.59
C ILE A 51 13.22 -3.04 8.44
N SER A 52 11.91 -2.80 8.39
CA SER A 52 11.29 -1.95 7.35
C SER A 52 11.84 -0.52 7.41
N LYS A 53 11.97 0.04 8.60
CA LYS A 53 12.49 1.39 8.80
C LYS A 53 13.98 1.52 8.53
N LYS A 54 14.79 0.49 8.80
CA LYS A 54 16.24 0.49 8.46
C LYS A 54 16.46 0.84 6.99
N GLN A 55 15.78 0.14 6.08
CA GLN A 55 15.95 0.36 4.64
C GLN A 55 15.47 1.74 4.22
N LEU A 56 14.32 2.16 4.73
CA LEU A 56 13.72 3.44 4.42
C LEU A 56 14.59 4.62 4.89
N ILE A 57 15.10 4.57 6.12
CA ILE A 57 16.01 5.58 6.67
C ILE A 57 17.29 5.67 5.84
N LYS A 58 17.86 4.51 5.47
CA LYS A 58 19.07 4.46 4.65
C LYS A 58 18.85 5.13 3.29
N ASP A 59 17.74 4.85 2.63
CA ASP A 59 17.41 5.46 1.34
C ASP A 59 17.19 6.97 1.45
N MET A 60 16.50 7.43 2.50
CA MET A 60 16.29 8.87 2.75
C MET A 60 17.59 9.61 3.05
N GLN A 61 18.47 9.03 3.86
CA GLN A 61 19.77 9.63 4.18
C GLN A 61 20.73 9.64 2.99
N VAL A 62 20.84 8.51 2.28
CA VAL A 62 21.87 8.35 1.22
C VAL A 62 21.43 8.99 -0.10
N ARG A 63 20.14 8.80 -0.50
CA ARG A 63 19.67 9.29 -1.81
C ARG A 63 19.13 10.71 -1.76
N GLN A 64 18.57 11.13 -0.63
CA GLN A 64 17.89 12.43 -0.50
C GLN A 64 18.64 13.40 0.42
N GLY A 65 19.68 12.94 1.14
CA GLY A 65 20.49 13.77 2.04
C GLY A 65 19.72 14.34 3.23
N LEU A 66 18.62 13.70 3.63
CA LEU A 66 17.72 14.21 4.67
C LEU A 66 18.34 14.08 6.06
N SER A 67 18.15 15.10 6.90
CA SER A 67 18.44 15.06 8.33
C SER A 67 17.44 14.18 9.08
N LEU A 68 17.77 13.77 10.31
CA LEU A 68 16.86 12.93 11.12
C LEU A 68 15.52 13.61 11.42
N SER A 69 15.48 14.93 11.60
CA SER A 69 14.24 15.67 11.77
C SER A 69 13.38 15.62 10.50
N GLN A 70 13.97 15.87 9.34
CA GLN A 70 13.26 15.78 8.06
C GLN A 70 12.76 14.38 7.75
N ILE A 71 13.54 13.34 8.14
CA ILE A 71 13.09 11.95 8.03
C ILE A 71 11.91 11.69 8.98
N ALA A 72 11.95 12.18 10.20
CA ALA A 72 10.84 12.06 11.16
C ALA A 72 9.58 12.74 10.63
N ASP A 73 9.68 13.98 10.19
CA ASP A 73 8.56 14.74 9.59
C ASP A 73 7.99 14.03 8.36
N GLN A 74 8.88 13.46 7.52
CA GLN A 74 8.47 12.74 6.34
C GLN A 74 7.81 11.39 6.67
N LEU A 75 8.32 10.65 7.67
CA LEU A 75 7.69 9.43 8.17
C LEU A 75 6.34 9.70 8.83
N GLU A 76 6.22 10.80 9.57
CA GLU A 76 4.96 11.22 10.18
C GLU A 76 3.93 11.61 9.10
N SER A 77 4.36 12.32 8.06
CA SER A 77 3.51 12.66 6.91
C SER A 77 3.14 11.48 6.02
N MET A 78 3.98 10.42 6.01
CA MET A 78 3.71 9.18 5.28
C MET A 78 2.76 8.24 6.04
N GLY A 79 2.39 8.57 7.29
CA GLY A 79 1.75 7.64 8.21
C GLY A 79 2.73 6.54 8.65
N ASP A 80 2.59 6.03 9.86
CA ASP A 80 3.50 5.00 10.38
C ASP A 80 3.40 3.71 9.55
N PRO A 81 4.43 3.30 8.80
CA PRO A 81 4.38 2.03 8.06
C PRO A 81 4.26 0.81 8.98
N GLY A 82 4.40 0.99 10.32
CA GLY A 82 4.26 -0.07 11.31
C GLY A 82 2.93 -0.07 12.06
N SER A 83 2.08 0.97 11.95
CA SER A 83 0.82 1.06 12.70
C SER A 83 -0.43 0.74 11.88
N ALA A 84 -0.35 0.80 10.55
CA ALA A 84 -1.34 0.22 9.66
C ALA A 84 -0.84 -1.18 9.26
N GLY A 85 -1.67 -2.19 9.39
CA GLY A 85 -1.41 -3.51 8.78
C GLY A 85 -1.06 -3.32 7.30
N PRO A 86 -0.60 -4.37 6.62
CA PRO A 86 -0.21 -4.28 5.22
C PRO A 86 -1.35 -3.62 4.41
N GLU A 87 -0.99 -2.65 3.57
CA GLU A 87 -1.98 -1.99 2.70
C GLU A 87 -2.73 -3.05 1.90
N LYS A 88 -4.06 -2.95 1.88
CA LYS A 88 -4.91 -3.90 1.18
C LYS A 88 -5.10 -3.47 -0.26
N ILE A 89 -4.83 -4.35 -1.22
CA ILE A 89 -5.15 -4.16 -2.63
C ILE A 89 -6.31 -5.08 -2.99
N LEU A 90 -7.36 -4.53 -3.57
CA LEU A 90 -8.43 -5.32 -4.19
C LEU A 90 -8.15 -5.43 -5.70
N ILE A 91 -7.93 -6.64 -6.18
CA ILE A 91 -7.75 -6.96 -7.60
C ILE A 91 -9.08 -7.50 -8.13
N VAL A 92 -9.60 -6.84 -9.18
CA VAL A 92 -10.85 -7.20 -9.84
C VAL A 92 -10.56 -7.53 -11.29
N GLU A 93 -10.56 -8.81 -11.63
CA GLU A 93 -10.17 -9.36 -12.91
C GLU A 93 -10.91 -10.69 -13.11
N ASP A 94 -11.59 -10.91 -14.22
CA ASP A 94 -12.36 -12.12 -14.47
C ASP A 94 -11.46 -13.30 -14.88
N GLU A 95 -10.34 -13.04 -15.56
CA GLU A 95 -9.39 -14.09 -15.93
C GLU A 95 -8.58 -14.53 -14.71
N GLU A 96 -8.82 -15.75 -14.24
CA GLU A 96 -8.23 -16.30 -13.03
C GLU A 96 -6.69 -16.29 -13.06
N ALA A 97 -6.08 -16.70 -14.18
CA ALA A 97 -4.62 -16.77 -14.30
C ALA A 97 -3.96 -15.37 -14.20
N THR A 98 -4.57 -14.35 -14.79
CA THR A 98 -4.13 -12.96 -14.68
C THR A 98 -4.31 -12.44 -13.27
N ARG A 99 -5.45 -12.70 -12.64
CA ARG A 99 -5.77 -12.29 -11.27
C ARG A 99 -4.80 -12.90 -10.26
N GLU A 100 -4.51 -14.21 -10.38
CA GLU A 100 -3.54 -14.92 -9.53
C GLU A 100 -2.13 -14.38 -9.71
N THR A 101 -1.68 -14.17 -10.95
CA THR A 101 -0.35 -13.59 -11.24
C THR A 101 -0.17 -12.23 -10.58
N TRP A 102 -1.18 -11.36 -10.65
CA TRP A 102 -1.12 -10.06 -10.01
C TRP A 102 -1.15 -10.18 -8.49
N ALA A 103 -1.95 -11.11 -7.96
CA ALA A 103 -2.03 -11.36 -6.53
C ALA A 103 -0.67 -11.81 -5.96
N GLU A 104 -0.05 -12.81 -6.54
CA GLU A 104 1.29 -13.29 -6.14
C GLU A 104 2.33 -12.17 -6.18
N PHE A 105 2.31 -11.35 -7.21
CA PHE A 105 3.24 -10.24 -7.36
C PHE A 105 3.09 -9.20 -6.21
N PHE A 106 1.85 -8.79 -5.90
CA PHE A 106 1.60 -7.80 -4.86
C PHE A 106 1.77 -8.38 -3.45
N GLU A 107 1.45 -9.64 -3.23
CA GLU A 107 1.75 -10.34 -1.96
C GLU A 107 3.25 -10.42 -1.71
N ALA A 108 4.06 -10.76 -2.74
CA ALA A 108 5.51 -10.73 -2.67
C ALA A 108 6.07 -9.32 -2.40
N ALA A 109 5.36 -8.27 -2.84
CA ALA A 109 5.69 -6.88 -2.57
C ALA A 109 5.26 -6.40 -1.16
N GLY A 110 4.59 -7.26 -0.36
CA GLY A 110 4.21 -6.99 1.03
C GLY A 110 2.81 -6.42 1.22
N TYR A 111 1.96 -6.42 0.20
CA TYR A 111 0.56 -6.03 0.30
C TYR A 111 -0.32 -7.20 0.77
N GLN A 112 -1.42 -6.89 1.42
CA GLN A 112 -2.52 -7.85 1.60
C GLN A 112 -3.40 -7.79 0.36
N VAL A 113 -3.61 -8.93 -0.32
CA VAL A 113 -4.39 -8.95 -1.56
C VAL A 113 -5.77 -9.55 -1.33
N LEU A 114 -6.78 -8.87 -1.85
CA LEU A 114 -8.17 -9.32 -1.98
C LEU A 114 -8.45 -9.55 -3.46
N GLN A 115 -9.17 -10.59 -3.80
CA GLN A 115 -9.43 -10.98 -5.18
C GLN A 115 -10.93 -11.05 -5.45
N ALA A 116 -11.37 -10.49 -6.58
CA ALA A 116 -12.73 -10.58 -7.09
C ALA A 116 -12.72 -10.96 -8.57
N GLY A 117 -13.50 -11.96 -8.95
CA GLY A 117 -13.67 -12.39 -10.34
C GLY A 117 -14.82 -11.70 -11.07
N ASP A 118 -15.61 -10.88 -10.38
CA ASP A 118 -16.72 -10.13 -10.95
C ASP A 118 -16.99 -8.82 -10.21
N GLY A 119 -17.77 -7.95 -10.83
CA GLY A 119 -18.04 -6.63 -10.29
C GLY A 119 -18.91 -6.62 -9.03
N GLN A 120 -19.78 -7.61 -8.81
CA GLN A 120 -20.60 -7.66 -7.59
C GLN A 120 -19.76 -8.06 -6.39
N VAL A 121 -18.94 -9.09 -6.52
CA VAL A 121 -17.96 -9.51 -5.48
C VAL A 121 -17.02 -8.36 -5.13
N ALA A 122 -16.58 -7.60 -6.14
CA ALA A 122 -15.73 -6.43 -5.93
C ALA A 122 -16.39 -5.37 -5.04
N LEU A 123 -17.67 -5.04 -5.28
CA LEU A 123 -18.41 -4.08 -4.46
C LEU A 123 -18.57 -4.54 -3.02
N ASP A 124 -18.88 -5.83 -2.82
CA ASP A 124 -19.09 -6.40 -1.50
C ASP A 124 -17.76 -6.42 -0.69
N LEU A 125 -16.67 -6.84 -1.33
CA LEU A 125 -15.34 -6.81 -0.71
C LEU A 125 -14.87 -5.38 -0.40
N ALA A 126 -15.09 -4.43 -1.30
CA ALA A 126 -14.69 -3.05 -1.08
C ALA A 126 -15.40 -2.44 0.14
N ARG A 127 -16.69 -2.74 0.36
CA ARG A 127 -17.45 -2.28 1.52
C ARG A 127 -17.01 -2.95 2.81
N ALA A 128 -16.82 -4.28 2.78
CA ALA A 128 -16.47 -5.07 3.96
C ALA A 128 -15.04 -4.81 4.43
N GLU A 129 -14.08 -4.80 3.50
CA GLU A 129 -12.66 -4.82 3.78
C GLU A 129 -11.97 -3.45 3.66
N ARG A 130 -12.62 -2.49 3.00
CA ARG A 130 -12.11 -1.13 2.76
C ARG A 130 -10.65 -1.13 2.30
N PRO A 131 -10.36 -1.66 1.11
CA PRO A 131 -9.00 -1.72 0.60
C PRO A 131 -8.40 -0.31 0.43
N SER A 132 -7.08 -0.22 0.51
CA SER A 132 -6.33 1.01 0.29
C SER A 132 -6.37 1.46 -1.17
N ILE A 133 -6.58 0.52 -2.10
CA ILE A 133 -6.68 0.77 -3.55
C ILE A 133 -7.41 -0.40 -4.24
N VAL A 134 -8.08 -0.09 -5.35
CA VAL A 134 -8.72 -1.08 -6.24
C VAL A 134 -8.03 -1.07 -7.60
N LEU A 135 -7.59 -2.24 -8.06
CA LEU A 135 -7.18 -2.50 -9.45
C LEU A 135 -8.36 -3.12 -10.17
N LEU A 136 -8.91 -2.44 -11.17
CA LEU A 136 -10.22 -2.76 -11.72
C LEU A 136 -10.14 -2.96 -13.23
N ASP A 137 -10.37 -4.19 -13.70
CA ASP A 137 -10.62 -4.43 -15.12
C ASP A 137 -11.97 -3.82 -15.54
N LEU A 138 -12.02 -3.32 -16.74
CA LEU A 138 -13.26 -2.81 -17.35
C LEU A 138 -14.17 -3.93 -17.84
N ARG A 139 -13.61 -5.04 -18.31
CA ARG A 139 -14.38 -6.16 -18.83
C ARG A 139 -14.63 -7.19 -17.74
N LEU A 140 -15.74 -7.06 -17.05
CA LEU A 140 -16.14 -7.97 -16.01
C LEU A 140 -17.52 -8.55 -16.30
N PRO A 141 -17.77 -9.79 -15.91
CA PRO A 141 -19.11 -10.34 -15.92
C PRO A 141 -20.00 -9.67 -14.85
N VAL A 142 -21.30 -9.79 -15.01
CA VAL A 142 -22.35 -9.29 -14.11
C VAL A 142 -22.46 -7.76 -14.09
N LEU A 143 -21.37 -7.06 -13.72
CA LEU A 143 -21.26 -5.60 -13.71
C LEU A 143 -19.94 -5.21 -14.36
N ASP A 144 -19.99 -4.36 -15.39
CA ASP A 144 -18.79 -3.83 -16.01
C ASP A 144 -18.00 -2.91 -15.07
N GLY A 145 -16.70 -2.73 -15.33
CA GLY A 145 -15.83 -1.95 -14.47
C GLY A 145 -16.22 -0.49 -14.32
N TYR A 146 -16.88 0.11 -15.32
CA TYR A 146 -17.40 1.48 -15.21
C TYR A 146 -18.53 1.55 -14.18
N GLN A 147 -19.46 0.58 -14.20
CA GLN A 147 -20.53 0.50 -13.22
C GLN A 147 -20.01 0.25 -11.81
N VAL A 148 -18.98 -0.60 -11.66
CA VAL A 148 -18.32 -0.83 -10.38
C VAL A 148 -17.68 0.46 -9.87
N CYS A 149 -16.90 1.16 -10.69
CA CYS A 149 -16.27 2.42 -10.33
C CYS A 149 -17.30 3.47 -9.91
N GLN A 150 -18.35 3.67 -10.71
CA GLN A 150 -19.42 4.62 -10.41
C GLN A 150 -20.09 4.32 -9.07
N ARG A 151 -20.40 3.05 -8.78
CA ARG A 151 -21.01 2.64 -7.51
C ARG A 151 -20.06 2.86 -6.33
N LEU A 152 -18.79 2.51 -6.47
CA LEU A 152 -17.78 2.74 -5.41
C LEU A 152 -17.63 4.24 -5.13
N LYS A 153 -17.54 5.08 -6.16
CA LYS A 153 -17.36 6.53 -6.02
C LYS A 153 -18.63 7.26 -5.55
N SER A 154 -19.81 6.67 -5.76
CA SER A 154 -21.09 7.22 -5.28
C SER A 154 -21.44 6.82 -3.84
N ASP A 155 -20.83 5.78 -3.31
CA ASP A 155 -21.07 5.30 -1.95
C ASP A 155 -20.14 6.03 -0.96
N PRO A 156 -20.67 6.77 0.03
CA PRO A 156 -19.86 7.53 0.99
C PRO A 156 -18.83 6.67 1.75
N THR A 157 -19.08 5.36 1.89
CA THR A 157 -18.20 4.44 2.62
C THR A 157 -17.00 4.00 1.79
N THR A 158 -17.07 4.07 0.46
CA THR A 158 -16.03 3.61 -0.47
C THR A 158 -15.54 4.70 -1.43
N SER A 159 -16.18 5.86 -1.47
CA SER A 159 -15.89 6.96 -2.41
C SER A 159 -14.43 7.45 -2.35
N GLN A 160 -13.80 7.35 -1.19
CA GLN A 160 -12.41 7.78 -0.99
C GLN A 160 -11.39 6.70 -1.41
N ILE A 161 -11.83 5.47 -1.69
CA ILE A 161 -10.92 4.41 -2.13
C ILE A 161 -10.44 4.75 -3.54
N PRO A 162 -9.11 4.88 -3.77
CA PRO A 162 -8.58 5.13 -5.11
C PRO A 162 -8.75 3.92 -6.00
N ILE A 163 -8.98 4.17 -7.30
CA ILE A 163 -9.23 3.16 -8.31
C ILE A 163 -8.29 3.36 -9.49
N ILE A 164 -7.50 2.33 -9.82
CA ILE A 164 -6.76 2.25 -11.10
C ILE A 164 -7.57 1.34 -12.03
N MET A 165 -8.05 1.91 -13.12
CA MET A 165 -8.71 1.12 -14.16
C MET A 165 -7.68 0.49 -15.10
N ILE A 166 -7.87 -0.78 -15.44
CA ILE A 166 -6.99 -1.54 -16.31
C ILE A 166 -7.84 -2.08 -17.46
N THR A 167 -7.46 -1.80 -18.70
CA THR A 167 -8.29 -2.16 -19.86
C THR A 167 -7.48 -2.55 -21.07
N ALA A 168 -8.01 -3.46 -21.87
CA ALA A 168 -7.44 -3.79 -23.19
C ALA A 168 -7.76 -2.75 -24.29
N PHE A 169 -8.61 -1.77 -24.03
CA PHE A 169 -9.14 -0.86 -25.03
C PHE A 169 -9.17 0.61 -24.57
N LEU A 170 -8.02 1.27 -24.66
CA LEU A 170 -8.00 2.72 -24.81
C LEU A 170 -7.66 3.06 -26.28
N THR A 171 -8.55 2.75 -27.23
CA THR A 171 -8.32 3.04 -28.66
C THR A 171 -8.93 4.35 -29.13
N GLY A 172 -9.52 5.14 -28.22
CA GLY A 172 -10.11 6.43 -28.57
C GLY A 172 -10.04 7.46 -27.47
N SER A 173 -9.93 8.72 -27.84
CA SER A 173 -10.05 9.88 -26.95
C SER A 173 -11.32 9.86 -26.08
N ASN A 174 -12.37 9.17 -26.54
CA ASN A 174 -13.64 9.06 -25.82
C ASN A 174 -13.57 8.12 -24.61
N ASP A 175 -12.74 7.08 -24.60
CA ASP A 175 -12.69 6.13 -23.48
C ASP A 175 -11.85 6.67 -22.31
N THR A 176 -10.79 7.42 -22.61
CA THR A 176 -10.03 8.15 -21.59
C THR A 176 -10.87 9.27 -20.96
N VAL A 177 -11.68 9.97 -21.76
CA VAL A 177 -12.61 11.01 -21.26
C VAL A 177 -13.70 10.40 -20.39
N ARG A 178 -14.31 9.28 -20.81
CA ARG A 178 -15.30 8.55 -20.00
C ARG A 178 -14.74 8.10 -18.67
N GLY A 179 -13.55 7.57 -18.66
CA GLY A 179 -12.95 7.09 -17.43
C GLY A 179 -12.71 8.21 -16.41
N ILE A 180 -12.26 9.39 -16.83
CA ILE A 180 -12.13 10.58 -15.97
C ILE A 180 -13.52 11.01 -15.44
N GLU A 181 -14.58 10.90 -16.26
CA GLU A 181 -15.96 11.19 -15.85
C GLU A 181 -16.50 10.23 -14.79
N TYR A 182 -16.03 8.98 -14.74
CA TYR A 182 -16.41 8.00 -13.72
C TYR A 182 -15.60 8.08 -12.41
N GLY A 183 -14.61 8.99 -12.35
CA GLY A 183 -13.88 9.31 -11.12
C GLY A 183 -12.74 8.34 -10.77
N ALA A 184 -12.24 7.55 -11.72
CA ALA A 184 -11.03 6.77 -11.49
C ALA A 184 -9.79 7.67 -11.33
N ASP A 185 -8.84 7.22 -10.51
CA ASP A 185 -7.66 8.00 -10.13
C ASP A 185 -6.49 7.79 -11.11
N ASP A 186 -6.46 6.67 -11.82
CA ASP A 186 -5.48 6.38 -12.88
C ASP A 186 -6.00 5.31 -13.86
N TYR A 187 -5.32 5.19 -15.03
CA TYR A 187 -5.66 4.25 -16.11
C TYR A 187 -4.42 3.58 -16.67
N LEU A 188 -4.52 2.28 -16.94
CA LEU A 188 -3.49 1.49 -17.60
C LEU A 188 -4.07 0.64 -18.72
N ASN A 189 -3.30 0.48 -19.80
CA ASN A 189 -3.64 -0.40 -20.91
C ASN A 189 -3.04 -1.80 -20.70
N LYS A 190 -3.83 -2.84 -21.00
CA LYS A 190 -3.30 -4.21 -21.14
C LYS A 190 -2.57 -4.33 -22.51
N PRO A 191 -1.45 -5.05 -22.61
CA PRO A 191 -0.81 -5.82 -21.54
C PRO A 191 -0.13 -4.91 -20.53
N VAL A 192 -0.25 -5.25 -19.24
CA VAL A 192 0.30 -4.45 -18.13
C VAL A 192 1.63 -5.05 -17.69
N ASP A 193 2.67 -4.22 -17.68
CA ASP A 193 3.92 -4.53 -17.00
C ASP A 193 3.71 -4.38 -15.48
N LEU A 194 4.01 -5.42 -14.70
CA LEU A 194 3.75 -5.45 -13.27
C LEU A 194 4.59 -4.43 -12.49
N ASP A 195 5.80 -4.13 -12.93
CA ASP A 195 6.63 -3.10 -12.32
C ASP A 195 6.04 -1.70 -12.55
N VAL A 196 5.49 -1.45 -13.75
CA VAL A 196 4.77 -0.21 -14.06
C VAL A 196 3.49 -0.12 -13.23
N LEU A 197 2.74 -1.21 -13.11
CA LEU A 197 1.53 -1.26 -12.27
C LEU A 197 1.86 -0.96 -10.80
N ALA A 198 2.91 -1.58 -10.26
CA ALA A 198 3.36 -1.33 -8.89
C ALA A 198 3.80 0.12 -8.67
N ALA A 199 4.49 0.73 -9.65
CA ALA A 199 4.87 2.13 -9.58
C ALA A 199 3.64 3.05 -9.55
N ARG A 200 2.60 2.74 -10.34
CA ARG A 200 1.33 3.48 -10.35
C ARG A 200 0.57 3.34 -9.05
N VAL A 201 0.47 2.12 -8.52
CA VAL A 201 -0.13 1.86 -7.19
C VAL A 201 0.54 2.72 -6.13
N LYS A 202 1.87 2.70 -6.03
CA LYS A 202 2.63 3.52 -5.08
C LYS A 202 2.39 5.03 -5.27
N MET A 203 2.32 5.48 -6.52
CA MET A 203 2.06 6.89 -6.83
C MET A 203 0.67 7.33 -6.39
N VAL A 204 -0.35 6.52 -6.66
CA VAL A 204 -1.74 6.82 -6.29
C VAL A 204 -1.91 6.80 -4.78
N LEU A 205 -1.43 5.77 -4.09
CA LEU A 205 -1.48 5.68 -2.62
C LEU A 205 -0.78 6.86 -1.93
N ARG A 206 0.31 7.37 -2.51
CA ARG A 206 1.03 8.54 -1.99
C ARG A 206 0.26 9.85 -2.08
N ARG A 207 -0.64 9.99 -3.07
CA ARG A 207 -1.47 11.20 -3.25
C ARG A 207 -2.63 11.27 -2.28
N MET A 208 -3.02 10.12 -1.70
CA MET A 208 -4.17 9.99 -0.82
C MET A 208 -3.80 10.11 0.67
N ARG A 209 -2.52 10.20 0.97
CA ARG A 209 -1.96 10.44 2.31
C ARG A 209 -1.70 11.92 2.51
#